data_f2f002122e8c05829f7fe95696a0b37e
#
_entry.id   f2f002122e8c05829f7fe95696a0b37e
#
_cell.length_a   1.000
_cell.length_b   1.000
_cell.length_c   1.000
_cell.angle_alpha   90.00
_cell.angle_beta   90.00
_cell.angle_gamma   90.00
#
_symmetry.space_group_name_H-M   'P 1'
#
loop_
_entity.id
_entity.type
_entity.pdbx_description
1 polymer ?
#
loop_
_entity_poly.entity_id
_entity_poly.type
_entity_poly.pdbx_seq_one_letter_code
_entity_poly.pdbx_strand_id
1 'polypeptide(L)'
;MEIKINENVLLRDLAGEKLLVFSSEDENNFNGVYKLNEISFLVLNKIRNQENFNQIVTDIVKNYDVDVKNVIEDLKNLICDMINNNIIVIE
;
A
#
# COMPACT_ATOMS: atom_id res chain seq x y z
N MET A 1 12.04 0.06 13.74
CA MET A 1 10.68 -0.32 13.30
C MET A 1 10.58 -0.12 11.80
N GLU A 2 10.34 -1.19 11.09
CA GLU A 2 10.19 -1.15 9.63
C GLU A 2 8.78 -1.52 9.23
N ILE A 3 8.32 -0.88 8.17
CA ILE A 3 7.05 -1.20 7.54
C ILE A 3 7.35 -2.03 6.30
N LYS A 4 6.71 -3.18 6.20
CA LYS A 4 6.90 -4.10 5.06
C LYS A 4 5.56 -4.57 4.53
N ILE A 5 5.54 -4.93 3.24
CA ILE A 5 4.38 -5.60 2.66
C ILE A 5 4.35 -7.03 3.17
N ASN A 6 3.17 -7.52 3.56
CA ASN A 6 2.99 -8.92 3.92
C ASN A 6 3.45 -9.80 2.75
N GLU A 7 4.25 -10.82 3.03
CA GLU A 7 4.82 -11.71 2.01
C GLU A 7 3.76 -12.44 1.19
N ASN A 8 2.54 -12.55 1.71
CA ASN A 8 1.43 -13.19 1.01
C ASN A 8 0.65 -12.24 0.11
N VAL A 9 1.05 -10.98 0.04
CA VAL A 9 0.41 -9.97 -0.79
C VAL A 9 1.16 -9.81 -2.10
N LEU A 10 0.42 -9.92 -3.20
CA LEU A 10 0.91 -9.68 -4.54
C LEU A 10 0.22 -8.44 -5.10
N LEU A 11 0.98 -7.59 -5.75
CA LEU A 11 0.45 -6.41 -6.44
C LEU A 11 0.52 -6.65 -7.93
N ARG A 12 -0.58 -6.39 -8.63
CA ARG A 12 -0.68 -6.63 -10.07
C ARG A 12 -1.33 -5.43 -10.76
N ASP A 13 -0.85 -5.15 -11.94
CA ASP A 13 -1.45 -4.19 -12.85
C ASP A 13 -1.85 -4.95 -14.12
N LEU A 14 -3.16 -5.18 -14.27
CA LEU A 14 -3.70 -5.93 -15.39
C LEU A 14 -4.53 -4.99 -16.26
N ALA A 15 -3.95 -4.58 -17.38
CA ALA A 15 -4.62 -3.69 -18.35
C ALA A 15 -5.15 -2.40 -17.70
N GLY A 16 -4.35 -1.83 -16.81
CA GLY A 16 -4.71 -0.61 -16.11
C GLY A 16 -5.48 -0.81 -14.81
N GLU A 17 -5.94 -2.02 -14.53
CA GLU A 17 -6.56 -2.32 -13.25
C GLU A 17 -5.49 -2.66 -12.22
N LYS A 18 -5.50 -1.92 -11.12
CA LYS A 18 -4.57 -2.11 -10.02
C LYS A 18 -5.19 -3.07 -9.01
N LEU A 19 -4.51 -4.19 -8.78
CA LEU A 19 -5.07 -5.26 -7.96
C LEU A 19 -4.11 -5.64 -6.85
N LEU A 20 -4.69 -5.95 -5.69
CA LEU A 20 -4.00 -6.61 -4.60
C LEU A 20 -4.55 -8.02 -4.49
N VAL A 21 -3.66 -9.00 -4.55
CA VAL A 21 -4.02 -10.40 -4.41
C VAL A 21 -3.45 -10.91 -3.11
N PHE A 22 -4.33 -11.41 -2.23
CA PHE A 22 -3.92 -11.98 -0.96
C PHE A 22 -3.91 -13.50 -1.14
N SER A 23 -2.72 -14.08 -1.07
CA SER A 23 -2.51 -15.50 -1.28
C SER A 23 -2.04 -16.15 0.02
N SER A 24 -2.71 -17.19 0.46
CA SER A 24 -2.32 -17.94 1.64
C SER A 24 -2.42 -19.43 1.37
N GLU A 25 -1.46 -20.18 1.91
CA GLU A 25 -1.49 -21.64 1.85
C GLU A 25 -2.39 -22.24 2.95
N ASP A 26 -2.76 -21.43 3.91
CA ASP A 26 -3.63 -21.85 5.00
C ASP A 26 -5.09 -21.77 4.54
N GLU A 27 -5.78 -22.92 4.54
CA GLU A 27 -7.18 -23.01 4.12
C GLU A 27 -8.12 -22.18 5.00
N ASN A 28 -7.72 -21.84 6.21
CA ASN A 28 -8.51 -21.02 7.12
C ASN A 28 -8.30 -19.53 6.92
N ASN A 29 -7.32 -19.14 6.12
CA ASN A 29 -7.06 -17.74 5.85
C ASN A 29 -7.83 -17.29 4.62
N PHE A 30 -8.22 -16.03 4.67
CA PHE A 30 -8.96 -15.42 3.58
C PHE A 30 -8.06 -15.14 2.38
N ASN A 31 -8.43 -15.70 1.24
CA ASN A 31 -7.82 -15.40 -0.03
C ASN A 31 -8.74 -14.48 -0.80
N GLY A 32 -8.21 -13.41 -1.36
CA GLY A 32 -9.05 -12.47 -2.07
C GLY A 32 -8.29 -11.64 -3.06
N VAL A 33 -9.05 -11.02 -3.96
CA VAL A 33 -8.57 -10.05 -4.92
C VAL A 33 -9.31 -8.75 -4.67
N TYR A 34 -8.55 -7.68 -4.49
CA TYR A 34 -9.11 -6.36 -4.18
C TYR A 34 -8.65 -5.36 -5.22
N LYS A 35 -9.57 -4.54 -5.68
CA LYS A 35 -9.22 -3.40 -6.52
C LYS A 35 -8.60 -2.31 -5.65
N LEU A 36 -7.52 -1.73 -6.15
CA LEU A 36 -6.85 -0.60 -5.52
C LEU A 36 -7.01 0.63 -6.39
N ASN A 37 -7.15 1.79 -5.75
CA ASN A 37 -7.03 3.03 -6.50
C ASN A 37 -5.56 3.28 -6.83
N GLU A 38 -5.31 4.24 -7.70
CA GLU A 38 -3.97 4.54 -8.18
C GLU A 38 -3.01 4.90 -7.05
N ILE A 39 -3.47 5.72 -6.10
CA ILE A 39 -2.62 6.18 -4.99
C ILE A 39 -2.27 5.02 -4.06
N SER A 40 -3.23 4.18 -3.72
CA SER A 40 -2.96 3.01 -2.85
C SER A 40 -1.96 2.07 -3.50
N PHE A 41 -2.09 1.81 -4.80
CA PHE A 41 -1.16 0.97 -5.53
C PHE A 41 0.24 1.58 -5.54
N LEU A 42 0.34 2.89 -5.80
CA LEU A 42 1.59 3.62 -5.78
C LEU A 42 2.28 3.51 -4.41
N VAL A 43 1.53 3.77 -3.34
CA VAL A 43 2.05 3.73 -1.97
C VAL A 43 2.57 2.33 -1.63
N LEU A 44 1.80 1.29 -1.95
CA LEU A 44 2.23 -0.08 -1.66
C LEU A 44 3.49 -0.47 -2.43
N ASN A 45 3.62 -0.06 -3.70
CA ASN A 45 4.82 -0.32 -4.46
C ASN A 45 6.04 0.41 -3.90
N LYS A 46 5.86 1.63 -3.41
CA LYS A 46 6.94 2.40 -2.78
C LYS A 46 7.39 1.74 -1.48
N ILE A 47 6.46 1.26 -0.67
CA ILE A 47 6.79 0.52 0.55
C ILE A 47 7.54 -0.77 0.20
N ARG A 48 7.11 -1.48 -0.84
CA ARG A 48 7.82 -2.68 -1.30
C ARG A 48 9.25 -2.37 -1.73
N ASN A 49 9.48 -1.20 -2.31
CA ASN A 49 10.80 -0.74 -2.73
C ASN A 49 11.60 -0.11 -1.57
N GLN A 50 11.09 -0.22 -0.35
CA GLN A 50 11.75 0.25 0.87
C GLN A 50 11.92 1.76 0.93
N GLU A 51 11.05 2.51 0.28
CA GLU A 51 11.03 3.96 0.41
C GLU A 51 10.44 4.35 1.76
N ASN A 52 11.00 5.37 2.38
CA ASN A 52 10.50 5.84 3.66
C ASN A 52 9.30 6.78 3.50
N PHE A 53 8.64 7.06 4.62
CA PHE A 53 7.42 7.88 4.64
C PHE A 53 7.64 9.25 3.97
N ASN A 54 8.76 9.91 4.28
CA ASN A 54 9.04 11.24 3.73
C ASN A 54 9.22 11.19 2.22
N GLN A 55 9.88 10.16 1.69
CA GLN A 55 10.03 9.98 0.24
C GLN A 55 8.68 9.80 -0.43
N ILE A 56 7.81 9.00 0.18
CA ILE A 56 6.47 8.74 -0.37
C ILE A 56 5.66 10.04 -0.40
N VAL A 57 5.65 10.81 0.69
CA VAL A 57 4.96 12.10 0.75
C VAL A 57 5.50 13.05 -0.33
N THR A 58 6.82 13.16 -0.42
CA THR A 58 7.47 14.06 -1.39
C THR A 58 7.06 13.71 -2.81
N ASP A 59 7.06 12.43 -3.16
CA ASP A 59 6.71 12.00 -4.51
C ASP A 59 5.25 12.27 -4.84
N ILE A 60 4.35 12.05 -3.90
CA ILE A 60 2.93 12.31 -4.11
C ILE A 60 2.70 13.80 -4.30
N VAL A 61 3.28 14.64 -3.45
CA VAL A 61 3.13 16.10 -3.56
C VAL A 61 3.70 16.62 -4.88
N LYS A 62 4.82 16.05 -5.32
CA LYS A 62 5.48 16.47 -6.55
C LYS A 62 4.67 16.10 -7.79
N ASN A 63 4.05 14.94 -7.81
CA ASN A 63 3.37 14.39 -8.99
C ASN A 63 1.88 14.67 -9.03
N TYR A 64 1.30 15.07 -7.92
CA TYR A 64 -0.12 15.39 -7.80
C TYR A 64 -0.24 16.78 -7.18
N ASP A 65 -1.18 17.58 -7.68
CA ASP A 65 -1.40 18.92 -7.16
C ASP A 65 -2.25 18.86 -5.88
N VAL A 66 -1.57 18.56 -4.76
CA VAL A 66 -2.22 18.32 -3.46
C VAL A 66 -1.47 19.03 -2.34
N ASP A 67 -2.19 19.32 -1.26
CA ASP A 67 -1.64 19.95 -0.07
C ASP A 67 -0.84 18.93 0.75
N VAL A 68 0.40 19.26 1.12
CA VAL A 68 1.29 18.40 1.91
C VAL A 68 0.61 17.91 3.19
N LYS A 69 -0.08 18.80 3.89
CA LYS A 69 -0.72 18.49 5.16
C LYS A 69 -1.79 17.42 5.00
N ASN A 70 -2.60 17.53 3.95
CA ASN A 70 -3.63 16.56 3.65
C ASN A 70 -3.03 15.21 3.23
N VAL A 71 -1.95 15.25 2.45
CA VAL A 71 -1.25 14.02 2.04
C VAL A 71 -0.73 13.26 3.25
N ILE A 72 -0.09 13.95 4.19
CA ILE A 72 0.45 13.31 5.39
C ILE A 72 -0.66 12.63 6.18
N GLU A 73 -1.77 13.32 6.41
CA GLU A 73 -2.90 12.78 7.16
C GLU A 73 -3.53 11.59 6.43
N ASP A 74 -3.80 11.74 5.14
CA ASP A 74 -4.42 10.69 4.34
C ASP A 74 -3.51 9.45 4.24
N LEU A 75 -2.21 9.66 4.09
CA LEU A 75 -1.24 8.56 4.01
C LEU A 75 -1.16 7.81 5.35
N LYS A 76 -1.16 8.52 6.46
CA LYS A 76 -1.18 7.87 7.78
C LYS A 76 -2.42 7.00 7.95
N ASN A 77 -3.58 7.51 7.57
CA ASN A 77 -4.83 6.76 7.65
C ASN A 77 -4.81 5.53 6.75
N LEU A 78 -4.32 5.68 5.52
CA LEU A 78 -4.18 4.58 4.58
C LEU A 78 -3.28 3.48 5.12
N ILE A 79 -2.11 3.84 5.64
CA ILE A 79 -1.17 2.88 6.20
C ILE A 79 -1.78 2.17 7.41
N CYS A 80 -2.47 2.89 8.29
CA CYS A 80 -3.15 2.27 9.42
C CYS A 80 -4.20 1.26 8.98
N ASP A 81 -4.99 1.58 7.98
CA ASP A 81 -5.99 0.66 7.43
C ASP A 81 -5.33 -0.59 6.84
N MET A 82 -4.22 -0.42 6.15
CA MET A 82 -3.49 -1.53 5.56
C MET A 82 -2.86 -2.43 6.63
N ILE A 83 -2.39 -1.85 7.73
CA ILE A 83 -1.89 -2.63 8.87
C ILE A 83 -3.03 -3.43 9.49
N ASN A 84 -4.19 -2.81 9.68
CA ASN A 84 -5.35 -3.48 10.27
C ASN A 84 -5.86 -4.62 9.40
N ASN A 85 -5.63 -4.56 8.10
CA ASN A 85 -6.04 -5.60 7.15
C ASN A 85 -4.92 -6.59 6.81
N ASN A 86 -3.82 -6.55 7.54
CA ASN A 86 -2.67 -7.43 7.36
C ASN A 86 -1.98 -7.31 5.98
N ILE A 87 -2.19 -6.21 5.30
CA ILE A 87 -1.51 -5.91 4.03
C ILE A 87 -0.09 -5.43 4.30
N ILE A 88 0.06 -4.60 5.33
CA ILE A 88 1.35 -4.11 5.82
C ILE A 88 1.62 -4.72 7.18
N VAL A 89 2.84 -5.13 7.41
CA VAL A 89 3.31 -5.62 8.70
C VAL A 89 4.42 -4.72 9.22
N ILE A 90 4.50 -4.61 10.53
CA ILE A 90 5.53 -3.82 11.22
C ILE A 90 6.51 -4.79 11.86
N GLU A 91 7.78 -4.58 11.57
CA GLU A 91 8.86 -5.39 12.15
C GLU A 91 9.82 -4.55 12.98
#